data_128e6b7da1fa16db76ba7dbf9fb8461e
#
_entry.id   128e6b7da1fa16db76ba7dbf9fb8461e
#
_cell.length_a   1.000
_cell.length_b   1.000
_cell.length_c   1.000
_cell.angle_alpha   90.00
_cell.angle_beta   90.00
_cell.angle_gamma   90.00
#
_symmetry.space_group_name_H-M   'P 1'
#
loop_
_entity.id
_entity.type
_entity.pdbx_description
1 polymer ?
#
loop_
_entity_poly.entity_id
_entity_poly.type
_entity_poly.pdbx_seq_one_letter_code
_entity_poly.pdbx_strand_id
1 'polypeptide(L)'
;MMKYLVLVKVGSGKGGEFWAAFQKMPDEPMKGVTVESSYSLFGYWDFAIFFKADSNDNALHFVGETLRAVPGVAETNTTPMTVLKEHKKH
;
A
#
# COMPACT_ATOMS: atom_id res chain seq x y z
N MET A 1 10.85 0.21 12.66
CA MET A 1 10.10 -0.32 11.51
C MET A 1 10.46 0.44 10.26
N MET A 2 10.56 -0.28 9.18
CA MET A 2 10.86 0.33 7.89
C MET A 2 9.58 0.81 7.22
N LYS A 3 9.68 1.94 6.51
CA LYS A 3 8.56 2.49 5.75
C LYS A 3 8.62 2.09 4.29
N TYR A 4 7.46 1.89 3.71
CA TYR A 4 7.32 1.48 2.31
C TYR A 4 6.22 2.26 1.63
N LEU A 5 6.40 2.47 0.34
CA LEU A 5 5.35 2.96 -0.55
C LEU A 5 5.03 1.82 -1.51
N VAL A 6 3.76 1.48 -1.64
CA VAL A 6 3.34 0.58 -2.70
C VAL A 6 2.37 1.33 -3.62
N LEU A 7 2.69 1.30 -4.90
CA LEU A 7 1.83 1.83 -5.94
C LEU A 7 0.99 0.69 -6.48
N VAL A 8 -0.30 0.93 -6.66
CA VAL A 8 -1.24 -0.09 -7.10
C VAL A 8 -1.93 0.36 -8.37
N LYS A 9 -1.93 -0.52 -9.37
CA LYS A 9 -2.72 -0.35 -10.56
C LYS A 9 -3.86 -1.35 -10.51
N VAL A 10 -5.08 -0.87 -10.79
CA VAL A 10 -6.25 -1.73 -10.83
C VAL A 10 -6.68 -1.95 -12.26
N GLY A 11 -7.44 -3.02 -12.50
CA GLY A 11 -8.00 -3.27 -13.80
C GLY A 11 -8.99 -2.19 -14.20
N SER A 12 -9.27 -2.09 -15.49
CA SER A 12 -10.19 -1.09 -16.02
C SER A 12 -11.55 -1.19 -15.33
N GLY A 13 -12.00 -0.06 -14.77
CA GLY A 13 -13.27 0.01 -14.05
C GLY A 13 -13.29 -0.67 -12.69
N LYS A 14 -12.14 -1.10 -12.16
CA LYS A 14 -12.06 -1.85 -10.90
C LYS A 14 -11.70 -1.02 -9.67
N GLY A 15 -11.50 0.30 -9.84
CA GLY A 15 -11.10 1.15 -8.73
C GLY A 15 -12.05 1.14 -7.55
N GLY A 16 -13.35 1.20 -7.81
CA GLY A 16 -14.37 1.16 -6.76
C GLY A 16 -14.39 -0.17 -6.03
N GLU A 17 -14.27 -1.26 -6.77
CA GLU A 17 -14.23 -2.61 -6.20
C GLU A 17 -13.00 -2.78 -5.30
N PHE A 18 -11.84 -2.33 -5.78
CA PHE A 18 -10.61 -2.37 -5.00
C PHE A 18 -10.78 -1.58 -3.69
N TRP A 19 -11.23 -0.34 -3.79
CA TRP A 19 -11.35 0.52 -2.61
C TRP A 19 -12.36 -0.03 -1.60
N ALA A 20 -13.50 -0.54 -2.08
CA ALA A 20 -14.51 -1.12 -1.20
C ALA A 20 -13.95 -2.29 -0.37
N ALA A 21 -13.09 -3.11 -0.98
CA ALA A 21 -12.46 -4.22 -0.28
C ALA A 21 -11.29 -3.75 0.59
N PHE A 22 -10.44 -2.88 0.07
CA PHE A 22 -9.25 -2.43 0.78
C PHE A 22 -9.57 -1.66 2.06
N GLN A 23 -10.59 -0.77 2.02
CA GLN A 23 -10.92 0.03 3.19
C GLN A 23 -11.42 -0.79 4.38
N LYS A 24 -11.84 -2.03 4.14
CA LYS A 24 -12.26 -2.94 5.21
C LYS A 24 -11.08 -3.63 5.87
N MET A 25 -9.89 -3.52 5.28
CA MET A 25 -8.69 -4.13 5.84
C MET A 25 -8.33 -3.40 7.13
N PRO A 26 -8.00 -4.11 8.21
CA PRO A 26 -7.58 -3.44 9.46
C PRO A 26 -6.27 -2.71 9.26
N ASP A 27 -6.00 -1.72 10.12
CA ASP A 27 -4.76 -0.96 10.05
C ASP A 27 -3.52 -1.85 10.18
N GLU A 28 -3.65 -2.93 10.94
CA GLU A 28 -2.61 -3.96 11.01
C GLU A 28 -3.13 -5.23 10.34
N PRO A 29 -3.02 -5.32 9.00
CA PRO A 29 -3.61 -6.44 8.26
C PRO A 29 -2.91 -7.77 8.50
N MET A 30 -1.68 -7.73 8.98
CA MET A 30 -0.94 -8.92 9.42
C MET A 30 0.06 -8.48 10.47
N LYS A 31 0.54 -9.43 11.29
CA LYS A 31 1.51 -9.13 12.32
C LYS A 31 2.76 -8.52 11.72
N GLY A 32 3.21 -7.40 12.28
CA GLY A 32 4.42 -6.73 11.84
C GLY A 32 4.25 -5.78 10.66
N VAL A 33 3.02 -5.54 10.21
CA VAL A 33 2.73 -4.60 9.13
C VAL A 33 1.61 -3.67 9.55
N THR A 34 1.84 -2.36 9.42
CA THR A 34 0.83 -1.34 9.75
C THR A 34 0.63 -0.43 8.54
N VAL A 35 -0.59 -0.36 8.04
CA VAL A 35 -0.94 0.56 6.96
C VAL A 35 -1.16 1.94 7.58
N GLU A 36 -0.50 2.96 7.03
CA GLU A 36 -0.55 4.31 7.58
C GLU A 36 -1.46 5.26 6.83
N SER A 37 -1.40 5.23 5.50
CA SER A 37 -2.21 6.14 4.68
C SER A 37 -2.39 5.59 3.28
N SER A 38 -3.43 6.07 2.61
CA SER A 38 -3.78 5.64 1.27
C SER A 38 -4.24 6.85 0.48
N TYR A 39 -3.85 6.92 -0.77
CA TYR A 39 -4.16 8.03 -1.66
C TYR A 39 -4.65 7.52 -2.99
N SER A 40 -5.60 8.24 -3.57
CA SER A 40 -6.01 8.03 -4.94
C SER A 40 -5.13 8.87 -5.84
N LEU A 41 -4.70 8.32 -6.97
CA LEU A 41 -3.78 8.97 -7.88
C LEU A 41 -4.41 9.15 -9.26
N PHE A 42 -3.90 10.15 -9.98
CA PHE A 42 -4.16 10.30 -11.40
C PHE A 42 -2.90 9.93 -12.17
N GLY A 43 -3.04 9.23 -13.29
CA GLY A 43 -1.93 8.83 -14.13
C GLY A 43 -1.89 7.33 -14.28
N TYR A 44 -0.68 6.77 -14.44
CA TYR A 44 -0.56 5.33 -14.65
C TYR A 44 -1.03 4.52 -13.44
N TRP A 45 -0.58 4.92 -12.25
CA TRP A 45 -0.93 4.24 -11.00
C TRP A 45 -2.22 4.79 -10.44
N ASP A 46 -3.03 3.93 -9.85
CA ASP A 46 -4.36 4.31 -9.35
C ASP A 46 -4.37 4.64 -7.86
N PHE A 47 -3.51 3.97 -7.08
CA PHE A 47 -3.45 4.19 -5.63
C PHE A 47 -2.02 4.17 -5.14
N ALA A 48 -1.76 4.96 -4.09
CA ALA A 48 -0.52 4.91 -3.34
C ALA A 48 -0.85 4.53 -1.90
N ILE A 49 -0.16 3.52 -1.37
CA ILE A 49 -0.40 3.06 -0.02
C ILE A 49 0.93 3.11 0.73
N PHE A 50 0.93 3.81 1.87
CA PHE A 50 2.10 3.90 2.72
C PHE A 50 1.91 2.96 3.90
N PHE A 51 2.91 2.13 4.17
CA PHE A 51 2.85 1.20 5.29
C PHE A 51 4.22 1.03 5.92
N LYS A 52 4.22 0.52 7.14
CA LYS A 52 5.43 0.14 7.86
C LYS A 52 5.47 -1.36 8.03
N ALA A 53 6.66 -1.93 7.98
CA ALA A 53 6.85 -3.34 8.27
C ALA A 53 8.08 -3.52 9.14
N ASP A 54 8.08 -4.54 9.99
CA ASP A 54 9.21 -4.82 10.87
C ASP A 54 10.35 -5.53 10.14
N SER A 55 10.11 -6.02 8.93
CA SER A 55 11.14 -6.65 8.10
C SER A 55 10.76 -6.57 6.63
N ASN A 56 11.76 -6.68 5.75
CA ASN A 56 11.51 -6.76 4.31
C ASN A 56 10.66 -7.98 3.97
N ASP A 57 10.87 -9.10 4.64
CA ASP A 57 10.09 -10.31 4.39
C ASP A 57 8.62 -10.07 4.65
N ASN A 58 8.28 -9.40 5.75
CA ASN A 58 6.89 -9.09 6.06
C ASN A 58 6.30 -8.09 5.06
N ALA A 59 7.11 -7.12 4.60
CA ALA A 59 6.65 -6.18 3.59
C ALA A 59 6.31 -6.90 2.29
N LEU A 60 7.18 -7.79 1.83
CA LEU A 60 6.96 -8.56 0.61
C LEU A 60 5.78 -9.51 0.76
N HIS A 61 5.63 -10.11 1.93
CA HIS A 61 4.50 -11.00 2.20
C HIS A 61 3.18 -10.22 2.15
N PHE A 62 3.15 -9.05 2.78
CA PHE A 62 1.96 -8.21 2.77
C PHE A 62 1.54 -7.86 1.34
N VAL A 63 2.48 -7.37 0.54
CA VAL A 63 2.17 -6.97 -0.84
C VAL A 63 1.83 -8.19 -1.70
N GLY A 64 2.64 -9.22 -1.64
CA GLY A 64 2.50 -10.38 -2.52
C GLY A 64 1.31 -11.27 -2.21
N GLU A 65 0.94 -11.40 -0.92
CA GLU A 65 -0.11 -12.33 -0.49
C GLU A 65 -1.40 -11.60 -0.12
N THR A 66 -1.29 -10.52 0.64
CA THR A 66 -2.46 -9.85 1.19
C THR A 66 -3.00 -8.79 0.24
N LEU A 67 -2.15 -7.87 -0.19
CA LEU A 67 -2.59 -6.76 -1.03
C LEU A 67 -2.97 -7.24 -2.42
N ARG A 68 -2.18 -8.11 -3.02
CA ARG A 68 -2.47 -8.60 -4.38
C ARG A 68 -3.70 -9.51 -4.44
N ALA A 69 -4.15 -10.00 -3.30
CA ALA A 69 -5.39 -10.77 -3.22
C ALA A 69 -6.64 -9.88 -3.17
N VAL A 70 -6.47 -8.57 -2.98
CA VAL A 70 -7.61 -7.64 -2.99
C VAL A 70 -8.19 -7.59 -4.40
N PRO A 71 -9.53 -7.68 -4.53
CA PRO A 71 -10.16 -7.66 -5.86
C PRO A 71 -9.76 -6.42 -6.67
N GLY A 72 -9.50 -6.61 -7.94
CA GLY A 72 -9.21 -5.53 -8.87
C GLY A 72 -7.73 -5.21 -9.03
N VAL A 73 -6.85 -5.70 -8.17
CA VAL A 73 -5.41 -5.42 -8.28
C VAL A 73 -4.84 -6.08 -9.53
N ALA A 74 -4.24 -5.28 -10.40
CA ALA A 74 -3.60 -5.75 -11.62
C ALA A 74 -2.08 -5.75 -11.49
N GLU A 75 -1.51 -4.74 -10.82
CA GLU A 75 -0.07 -4.56 -10.77
C GLU A 75 0.30 -3.80 -9.49
N THR A 76 1.45 -4.13 -8.91
CA THR A 76 1.96 -3.42 -7.73
C THR A 76 3.43 -3.09 -7.93
N ASN A 77 3.86 -1.99 -7.31
CA ASN A 77 5.26 -1.60 -7.30
C ASN A 77 5.61 -1.13 -5.89
N THR A 78 6.48 -1.85 -5.21
CA THR A 78 6.82 -1.60 -3.81
C THR A 78 8.21 -0.97 -3.72
N THR A 79 8.32 0.12 -2.97
CA THR A 79 9.58 0.84 -2.79
C THR A 79 9.81 1.09 -1.30
N PRO A 80 10.96 0.63 -0.75
CA PRO A 80 11.31 1.03 0.60
C PRO A 80 11.68 2.50 0.62
N MET A 81 11.41 3.16 1.75
CA MET A 81 11.69 4.59 1.90
C MET A 81 12.60 4.84 3.09
N THR A 82 13.50 5.78 2.92
CA THR A 82 14.35 6.26 4.00
C THR A 82 14.11 7.75 4.18
N VAL A 83 13.83 8.15 5.41
CA VAL A 83 13.64 9.57 5.70
C VAL A 83 14.97 10.29 5.60
N LEU A 84 15.06 11.30 4.74
CA LEU A 84 16.21 12.17 4.66
C LEU A 84 16.06 13.37 5.57
N LYS A 85 14.85 13.91 5.60
CA LYS A 85 14.54 15.08 6.43
C LYS A 85 13.01 15.18 6.56
N GLU A 86 12.56 15.45 7.77
CA GLU A 86 11.17 15.76 7.97
C GLU A 86 11.02 17.29 8.04
N HIS A 87 10.11 17.81 7.22
CA HIS A 87 9.80 19.24 7.21
C HIS A 87 8.61 19.51 8.10
N LYS A 88 8.81 20.42 9.04
CA LYS A 88 7.74 20.78 9.94
C LYS A 88 6.71 21.63 9.22
N LYS A 89 5.45 21.34 9.50
CA LYS A 89 4.36 22.12 8.98
C LYS A 89 4.16 23.37 9.83
N HIS A 90 3.92 24.47 9.20
CA HIS A 90 3.70 25.74 9.89
C HIS A 90 2.26 26.18 9.76
#